data_cf455449c96f01a3532e2b865b410af4
#
_entry.id   cf455449c96f01a3532e2b865b410af4
#
_cell.length_a   1.000
_cell.length_b   1.000
_cell.length_c   1.000
_cell.angle_alpha   90.00
_cell.angle_beta   90.00
_cell.angle_gamma   90.00
#
_symmetry.space_group_name_H-M   'P 1'
#
loop_
_entity.id
_entity.type
_entity.pdbx_description
1 polymer ?
#
loop_
_entity_poly.entity_id
_entity_poly.type
_entity_poly.pdbx_seq_one_letter_code
_entity_poly.pdbx_strand_id
1 'polypeptide(L)' 'MITEKQYLEYLIKQYQNLIYSICLKSGGNPFDAEDLTQEVFLSAYKNLSRFDGNYEKAWLSKIAVG' A
#
# COMPACT_ATOMS: atom_id res chain seq x y z
N MET A 1 -4.39 -4.32 22.08
CA MET A 1 -4.67 -4.96 20.76
C MET A 1 -4.74 -3.91 19.68
N ILE A 2 -4.06 -4.12 18.57
CA ILE A 2 -4.06 -3.19 17.45
C ILE A 2 -5.27 -3.46 16.55
N THR A 3 -6.02 -2.41 16.21
CA THR A 3 -7.13 -2.56 15.27
C THR A 3 -6.60 -2.62 13.83
N GLU A 4 -7.43 -3.10 12.91
CA GLU A 4 -7.07 -3.13 11.49
C GLU A 4 -6.75 -1.73 10.96
N LYS A 5 -7.50 -0.74 11.42
CA LYS A 5 -7.27 0.65 11.04
C LYS A 5 -5.90 1.15 11.51
N GLN A 6 -5.53 0.83 12.75
CA GLN A 6 -4.23 1.20 13.30
C GLN A 6 -3.10 0.52 12.56
N TYR A 7 -3.28 -0.73 12.19
CA TYR A 7 -2.30 -1.46 11.41
C TYR A 7 -2.14 -0.86 10.02
N LEU A 8 -3.24 -0.47 9.40
CA LEU A 8 -3.19 0.21 8.11
C LEU A 8 -2.41 1.53 8.20
N GLU A 9 -2.64 2.31 9.25
CA GLU A 9 -1.90 3.55 9.47
C GLU A 9 -0.40 3.29 9.59
N TYR A 10 -0.04 2.22 10.28
CA TYR A 10 1.36 1.80 10.38
C TYR A 10 1.94 1.47 9.00
N LEU A 11 1.21 0.71 8.21
CA LEU A 11 1.66 0.33 6.86
C LEU A 11 1.84 1.56 5.98
N ILE A 12 0.93 2.52 6.07
CA ILE A 12 1.04 3.77 5.29
C ILE A 12 2.32 4.51 5.68
N LYS A 13 2.56 4.69 6.98
CA LYS A 13 3.74 5.41 7.44
C LYS A 13 5.04 4.72 7.03
N GLN A 14 5.05 3.39 7.08
CA GLN A 14 6.26 2.63 6.78
C GLN A 14 6.55 2.55 5.28
N TYR A 15 5.53 2.43 4.47
CA TYR A 15 5.69 2.07 3.08
C TYR A 15 5.19 3.09 2.06
N GLN A 16 4.64 4.23 2.50
CA GLN A 16 4.05 5.19 1.56
C GLN A 16 5.05 5.67 0.51
N ASN A 17 6.30 5.94 0.90
CA ASN A 17 7.30 6.41 -0.05
C ASN A 17 7.68 5.34 -1.06
N LEU A 18 7.78 4.09 -0.60
CA LEU A 18 8.06 2.97 -1.47
C LEU A 18 6.94 2.77 -2.49
N ILE A 19 5.70 2.74 -2.01
CA ILE A 19 4.54 2.53 -2.87
C ILE A 19 4.37 3.71 -3.84
N TYR A 20 4.56 4.93 -3.36
CA TYR A 20 4.53 6.10 -4.22
C TYR A 20 5.56 6.00 -5.34
N SER A 21 6.78 5.58 -5.03
CA SER A 21 7.84 5.41 -6.02
C SER A 21 7.47 4.36 -7.08
N ILE A 22 6.87 3.25 -6.67
CA ILE A 22 6.42 2.21 -7.59
C ILE A 22 5.33 2.76 -8.50
N CYS A 23 4.36 3.46 -7.93
CA CYS A 23 3.26 4.04 -8.69
C CYS A 23 3.74 5.12 -9.66
N LEU A 24 4.72 5.92 -9.23
CA LEU A 24 5.28 6.98 -10.07
C LEU A 24 5.99 6.39 -11.29
N LYS A 25 6.72 5.30 -11.09
CA LYS A 25 7.39 4.61 -12.20
C LYS A 25 6.38 4.02 -13.19
N SER A 26 5.25 3.52 -12.68
CA SER A 26 4.19 2.97 -13.51
C SER A 26 3.42 4.04 -14.23
N GLY A 27 3.02 5.10 -13.52
CA GLY A 27 2.14 6.13 -14.04
C GLY A 27 2.84 7.32 -14.69
N GLY A 28 4.10 7.56 -14.31
CA GLY A 28 4.90 8.65 -14.86
C GLY A 28 4.45 10.06 -14.48
N ASN A 29 3.47 10.20 -13.58
CA ASN A 29 2.84 11.47 -13.24
C ASN A 29 2.58 11.51 -11.73
N PRO A 30 3.04 12.58 -11.02
CA PRO A 30 2.87 12.66 -9.57
C PRO A 30 1.42 12.62 -9.09
N PHE A 31 0.50 13.24 -9.83
CA PHE A 31 -0.91 13.24 -9.45
C PHE A 31 -1.50 11.83 -9.53
N ASP A 32 -1.21 11.14 -10.62
CA ASP A 32 -1.68 9.76 -10.79
C ASP A 32 -1.01 8.83 -9.78
N ALA A 33 0.26 9.07 -9.46
CA ALA A 33 0.98 8.28 -8.48
C ALA A 33 0.38 8.42 -7.08
N GLU A 34 -0.06 9.62 -6.71
CA GLU A 34 -0.74 9.84 -5.43
C GLU A 34 -2.06 9.08 -5.35
N ASP A 35 -2.85 9.15 -6.42
CA ASP A 35 -4.12 8.44 -6.48
C ASP A 35 -3.92 6.93 -6.42
N LEU A 36 -2.96 6.44 -7.19
CA LEU A 36 -2.63 5.01 -7.20
C LEU A 36 -2.13 4.54 -5.83
N THR A 37 -1.32 5.37 -5.17
CA THR A 37 -0.83 5.05 -3.83
C THR A 37 -2.00 4.89 -2.85
N GLN A 38 -2.96 5.81 -2.88
CA GLN A 38 -4.16 5.71 -2.05
C GLN A 38 -4.95 4.44 -2.36
N GLU A 39 -5.13 4.13 -3.64
CA GLU A 39 -5.83 2.92 -4.07
C GLU A 39 -5.15 1.66 -3.58
N VAL A 40 -3.81 1.63 -3.60
CA VAL A 40 -3.05 0.48 -3.11
C VAL A 40 -3.36 0.24 -1.62
N PHE A 41 -3.34 1.29 -0.82
CA PHE A 41 -3.61 1.14 0.61
C PHE A 41 -5.07 0.82 0.89
N LEU A 42 -6.00 1.33 0.09
CA LEU A 42 -7.41 0.94 0.21
C LEU A 42 -7.61 -0.53 -0.14
N SER A 43 -6.97 -1.01 -1.20
CA SER A 43 -6.96 -2.43 -1.56
C SER A 43 -6.37 -3.27 -0.45
N ALA A 44 -5.27 -2.81 0.12
CA ALA A 44 -4.61 -3.50 1.23
C ALA A 44 -5.57 -3.62 2.42
N TYR A 45 -6.28 -2.56 2.73
CA TYR A 45 -7.24 -2.57 3.83
C TYR A 45 -8.36 -3.56 3.59
N LYS A 46 -8.90 -3.59 2.38
CA LYS A 46 -9.98 -4.53 2.02
C LYS A 46 -9.54 -5.98 2.11
N ASN A 47 -8.27 -6.25 1.85
CA ASN A 47 -7.72 -7.60 1.85
C ASN A 47 -6.91 -7.94 3.10
N LEU A 48 -6.95 -7.07 4.09
CA LEU A 48 -6.13 -7.21 5.29
C LEU A 48 -6.45 -8.48 6.06
N SER A 49 -7.71 -8.88 6.08
CA SER A 49 -8.14 -10.10 6.78
C SER A 49 -7.55 -11.38 6.17
N ARG A 50 -7.11 -11.31 4.91
CA ARG A 50 -6.50 -12.44 4.22
C ARG A 50 -4.97 -12.42 4.30
N PHE A 51 -4.41 -11.32 4.78
CA PHE A 51 -2.97 -11.18 4.91
C PHE A 51 -2.50 -11.87 6.19
N ASP A 52 -1.45 -12.67 6.07
CA ASP A 52 -0.93 -13.46 7.20
C ASP A 52 0.05 -12.70 8.09
N GLY A 53 0.37 -11.46 7.75
CA GLY A 53 1.29 -10.64 8.52
C GLY A 53 2.75 -10.77 8.14
N ASN A 54 3.07 -11.64 7.20
CA ASN A 54 4.43 -11.86 6.73
C ASN A 54 4.67 -11.13 5.42
N TYR A 55 5.91 -10.67 5.21
CA TYR A 55 6.31 -10.05 3.94
C TYR A 55 5.46 -8.86 3.54
N GLU A 56 5.24 -7.94 4.46
CA GLU A 56 4.43 -6.73 4.23
C GLU A 56 4.85 -5.97 2.98
N LYS A 57 6.17 -5.76 2.83
CA LYS A 57 6.70 -5.02 1.69
C LYS A 57 6.37 -5.70 0.36
N ALA A 58 6.58 -7.00 0.29
CA ALA A 58 6.30 -7.78 -0.92
C ALA A 58 4.80 -7.79 -1.22
N TRP A 59 3.98 -7.93 -0.20
CA TRP A 59 2.53 -7.94 -0.34
C TRP A 59 2.00 -6.63 -0.90
N LEU A 60 2.43 -5.51 -0.32
CA LEU A 60 2.03 -4.18 -0.78
C LEU A 60 2.57 -3.90 -2.18
N SER A 61 3.81 -4.27 -2.46
CA SER A 61 4.41 -4.07 -3.77
C SER A 61 3.65 -4.85 -4.85
N LYS A 62 3.21 -6.05 -4.53
CA LYS A 62 2.42 -6.87 -5.44
C LYS A 62 1.07 -6.19 -5.76
N ILE A 63 0.43 -5.62 -4.76
CA ILE A 63 -0.81 -4.87 -4.95
C ILE A 63 -0.55 -3.66 -5.85
N ALA A 64 0.54 -2.96 -5.63
CA ALA A 64 0.89 -1.75 -6.39
C ALA A 64 1.18 -2.05 -7.87
N VAL A 65 1.76 -3.19 -8.15
CA VAL A 65 2.07 -3.59 -9.52
C VAL A 65 0.83 -4.11 -10.25
N GLY A 66 -0.12 -4.56 -9.47
CA GLY A 66 -1.37 -5.09 -10.03
C GLY A 66 -1.30 -6.56 -10.24
#